data_27abdb8a755ecc32834b0d7d478e6c28
#
_entry.id   27abdb8a755ecc32834b0d7d478e6c28
#
_cell.length_a   1.000
_cell.length_b   1.000
_cell.length_c   1.000
_cell.angle_alpha   90.00
_cell.angle_beta   90.00
_cell.angle_gamma   90.00
#
_symmetry.space_group_name_H-M   'P 1'
#
loop_
_entity.id
_entity.type
_entity.pdbx_description
1 polymer ?
#
loop_
_entity_poly.entity_id
_entity_poly.type
_entity_poly.pdbx_seq_one_letter_code
_entity_poly.pdbx_strand_id
1 'polypeptide(L)'
;YGRQGVELSRSLLSGWVDACCRLLSPLEGALQDYVLTDGKLHADDTPVPVLLPGNKKTKTGRLWTYVRDDRNAGSELAPAVWFAYSPDRKGIHPQSHLAGFSGVLQADAYAGFNELYRNGQITEAACWAHARRRIHDVHVRTPSALTEEALKRIGELYAIEAEIRGMPAKRRLAERQQKAKPRLKS
;
A
#
# COMPACT_ATOMS: atom_id res chain seq x y z
N TYR A 1 19.68 -15.21 -28.02
CA TYR A 1 20.30 -16.55 -28.11
C TYR A 1 20.20 -17.10 -29.52
N GLY A 2 19.13 -16.91 -30.31
CA GLY A 2 19.02 -17.37 -31.69
C GLY A 2 20.18 -16.92 -32.60
N ARG A 3 20.77 -15.72 -32.38
CA ARG A 3 21.97 -15.27 -33.09
C ARG A 3 23.22 -16.06 -32.75
N GLN A 4 23.21 -16.84 -31.66
CA GLN A 4 24.30 -17.69 -31.19
C GLN A 4 24.01 -19.19 -31.48
N GLY A 5 22.99 -19.48 -32.31
CA GLY A 5 22.59 -20.84 -32.65
C GLY A 5 21.89 -21.61 -31.52
N VAL A 6 21.44 -20.92 -30.46
CA VAL A 6 20.72 -21.54 -29.35
C VAL A 6 19.24 -21.24 -29.47
N GLU A 7 18.42 -22.28 -29.71
CA GLU A 7 16.96 -22.15 -29.72
C GLU A 7 16.40 -22.48 -28.34
N LEU A 8 15.73 -21.49 -27.74
CA LEU A 8 15.03 -21.62 -26.47
C LEU A 8 13.53 -21.53 -26.69
N SER A 9 12.82 -22.59 -26.38
CA SER A 9 11.35 -22.59 -26.43
C SER A 9 10.75 -21.72 -25.30
N ARG A 10 9.59 -21.12 -25.55
CA ARG A 10 8.88 -20.34 -24.52
C ARG A 10 8.52 -21.19 -23.30
N SER A 11 8.18 -22.46 -23.50
CA SER A 11 7.89 -23.42 -22.43
C SER A 11 9.10 -23.67 -21.54
N LEU A 12 10.30 -23.79 -22.12
CA LEU A 12 11.53 -23.94 -21.36
C LEU A 12 11.82 -22.71 -20.50
N LEU A 13 11.71 -21.52 -21.10
CA LEU A 13 11.90 -20.27 -20.37
C LEU A 13 10.89 -20.11 -19.22
N SER A 14 9.61 -20.43 -19.46
CA SER A 14 8.58 -20.42 -18.43
C SER A 14 8.88 -21.42 -17.30
N GLY A 15 9.36 -22.62 -17.64
CA GLY A 15 9.77 -23.62 -16.66
C GLY A 15 10.95 -23.16 -15.79
N TRP A 16 11.91 -22.46 -16.36
CA TRP A 16 13.02 -21.88 -15.60
C TRP A 16 12.56 -20.78 -14.65
N VAL A 17 11.67 -19.90 -15.11
CA VAL A 17 11.08 -18.85 -14.23
C VAL A 17 10.36 -19.50 -13.06
N ASP A 18 9.54 -20.52 -13.30
CA ASP A 18 8.83 -21.25 -12.26
C ASP A 18 9.80 -21.94 -11.26
N ALA A 19 10.87 -22.56 -11.75
CA ALA A 19 11.90 -23.15 -10.89
C ALA A 19 12.61 -22.09 -10.02
N CYS A 20 12.94 -20.93 -10.59
CA CYS A 20 13.52 -19.81 -9.84
C CYS A 20 12.55 -19.27 -8.79
N CYS A 21 11.26 -19.13 -9.11
CA CYS A 21 10.24 -18.71 -8.15
C CYS A 21 10.15 -19.69 -6.96
N ARG A 22 10.16 -21.00 -7.22
CA ARG A 22 10.18 -21.99 -6.13
C ARG A 22 11.45 -21.90 -5.27
N LEU A 23 12.59 -21.67 -5.90
CA LEU A 23 13.86 -21.52 -5.17
C LEU A 23 13.87 -20.27 -4.29
N LEU A 24 13.21 -19.17 -4.70
CA LEU A 24 13.12 -17.92 -3.99
C LEU A 24 11.99 -17.88 -2.95
N SER A 25 11.08 -18.85 -2.93
CA SER A 25 9.93 -18.87 -2.03
C SER A 25 10.29 -18.74 -0.54
N PRO A 26 11.35 -19.36 0.00
CA PRO A 26 11.74 -19.16 1.42
C PRO A 26 12.17 -17.73 1.72
N LEU A 27 12.81 -17.07 0.77
CA LEU A 27 13.22 -15.66 0.91
C LEU A 27 12.01 -14.73 0.85
N GLU A 28 11.07 -15.02 -0.04
CA GLU A 28 9.79 -14.29 -0.13
C GLU A 28 8.99 -14.42 1.17
N GLY A 29 8.90 -15.63 1.76
CA GLY A 29 8.27 -15.86 3.05
C GLY A 29 8.93 -15.09 4.19
N ALA A 30 10.26 -15.08 4.27
CA ALA A 30 11.00 -14.30 5.26
C ALA A 30 10.78 -12.78 5.10
N LEU A 31 10.64 -12.30 3.85
CA LEU A 31 10.32 -10.91 3.55
C LEU A 31 8.89 -10.57 4.00
N GLN A 32 7.93 -11.46 3.75
CA GLN A 32 6.55 -11.33 4.23
C GLN A 32 6.52 -11.20 5.75
N ASP A 33 7.17 -12.11 6.47
CA ASP A 33 7.23 -12.11 7.93
C ASP A 33 7.83 -10.80 8.47
N TYR A 34 8.92 -10.32 7.84
CA TYR A 34 9.54 -9.06 8.21
C TYR A 34 8.63 -7.86 7.99
N VAL A 35 7.96 -7.78 6.83
CA VAL A 35 7.04 -6.68 6.49
C VAL A 35 5.82 -6.68 7.40
N LEU A 36 5.31 -7.85 7.76
CA LEU A 36 4.12 -8.03 8.60
C LEU A 36 4.42 -8.03 10.11
N THR A 37 5.65 -7.80 10.54
CA THR A 37 5.93 -7.59 11.97
C THR A 37 5.07 -6.45 12.51
N ASP A 38 4.58 -6.58 13.74
CA ASP A 38 3.69 -5.61 14.39
C ASP A 38 4.19 -4.16 14.28
N GLY A 39 3.24 -3.22 14.19
CA GLY A 39 3.54 -1.80 14.10
C GLY A 39 2.64 -1.06 13.10
N LYS A 40 3.23 -0.40 12.12
CA LYS A 40 2.51 0.33 11.07
C LYS A 40 2.82 -0.27 9.71
N LEU A 41 1.77 -0.53 8.94
CA LEU A 41 1.84 -1.04 7.58
C LEU A 41 1.06 -0.13 6.63
N HIS A 42 1.61 0.13 5.45
CA HIS A 42 0.88 0.75 4.36
C HIS A 42 0.43 -0.33 3.39
N ALA A 43 -0.82 -0.24 2.93
CA ALA A 43 -1.36 -1.15 1.92
C ALA A 43 -2.01 -0.38 0.77
N ASP A 44 -1.81 -0.88 -0.43
CA ASP A 44 -2.46 -0.41 -1.66
C ASP A 44 -2.60 -1.57 -2.65
N ASP A 45 -3.47 -1.44 -3.65
CA ASP A 45 -3.61 -2.42 -4.71
C ASP A 45 -3.59 -1.79 -6.10
N THR A 46 -2.90 -2.44 -7.02
CA THR A 46 -2.80 -2.01 -8.41
C THR A 46 -3.47 -3.04 -9.33
N PRO A 47 -4.37 -2.62 -10.26
CA PRO A 47 -4.91 -3.52 -11.25
C PRO A 47 -3.83 -3.96 -12.24
N VAL A 48 -3.75 -5.26 -12.50
CA VAL A 48 -2.82 -5.83 -13.48
C VAL A 48 -3.57 -6.66 -14.51
N PRO A 49 -3.32 -6.46 -15.83
CA PRO A 49 -3.91 -7.27 -16.86
C PRO A 49 -3.23 -8.65 -16.88
N VAL A 50 -4.04 -9.70 -16.82
CA VAL A 50 -3.56 -11.09 -16.82
C VAL A 50 -4.10 -11.81 -18.04
N LEU A 51 -3.23 -12.47 -18.80
CA LEU A 51 -3.64 -13.30 -19.92
C LEU A 51 -4.42 -14.51 -19.40
N LEU A 52 -5.57 -14.76 -20.00
CA LEU A 52 -6.37 -15.94 -19.73
C LEU A 52 -6.44 -16.76 -21.02
N PRO A 53 -5.73 -17.91 -21.09
CA PRO A 53 -5.78 -18.76 -22.29
C PRO A 53 -7.20 -19.12 -22.68
N GLY A 54 -7.53 -19.03 -23.96
CA GLY A 54 -8.86 -19.28 -24.48
C GLY A 54 -9.81 -18.07 -24.50
N ASN A 55 -9.45 -16.97 -23.83
CA ASN A 55 -10.22 -15.73 -23.89
C ASN A 55 -9.55 -14.69 -24.80
N LYS A 56 -10.36 -13.96 -25.58
CA LYS A 56 -9.88 -12.86 -26.44
C LYS A 56 -9.53 -11.59 -25.64
N LYS A 57 -9.79 -11.56 -24.33
CA LYS A 57 -9.58 -10.40 -23.43
C LYS A 57 -8.75 -10.82 -22.22
N THR A 58 -7.95 -9.91 -21.71
CA THR A 58 -7.26 -10.08 -20.43
C THR A 58 -8.26 -10.02 -19.27
N LYS A 59 -7.99 -10.79 -18.21
CA LYS A 59 -8.66 -10.65 -16.92
C LYS A 59 -7.89 -9.61 -16.08
N THR A 60 -8.59 -8.81 -15.31
CA THR A 60 -7.96 -7.89 -14.36
C THR A 60 -7.71 -8.62 -13.04
N GLY A 61 -6.45 -8.90 -12.74
CA GLY A 61 -5.99 -9.31 -11.42
C GLY A 61 -5.56 -8.10 -10.59
N ARG A 62 -5.09 -8.34 -9.38
CA ARG A 62 -4.58 -7.32 -8.46
C ARG A 62 -3.19 -7.69 -7.96
N LEU A 63 -2.33 -6.70 -7.92
CA LEU A 63 -1.07 -6.74 -7.19
C LEU A 63 -1.23 -5.91 -5.93
N TRP A 64 -1.26 -6.58 -4.79
CA TRP A 64 -1.29 -5.96 -3.48
C TRP A 64 0.13 -5.60 -3.07
N THR A 65 0.30 -4.42 -2.53
CA THR A 65 1.59 -3.89 -2.10
C THR A 65 1.51 -3.56 -0.62
N TYR A 66 2.36 -4.19 0.19
CA TYR A 66 2.47 -3.94 1.61
C TYR A 66 3.83 -3.33 1.91
N VAL A 67 3.84 -2.16 2.53
CA VAL A 67 5.07 -1.39 2.77
C VAL A 67 5.26 -1.13 4.25
N ARG A 68 6.40 -1.55 4.76
CA ARG A 68 6.92 -1.16 6.06
C ARG A 68 7.95 -0.06 5.85
N ASP A 69 7.67 1.15 6.29
CA ASP A 69 8.61 2.27 6.25
C ASP A 69 8.32 3.28 7.37
N ASP A 70 9.13 3.23 8.42
CA ASP A 70 9.02 4.11 9.58
C ASP A 70 10.17 5.10 9.71
N ARG A 71 11.02 5.26 8.66
CA ARG A 71 12.14 6.21 8.66
C ARG A 71 11.69 7.64 8.98
N ASN A 72 10.55 8.07 8.44
CA ASN A 72 9.95 9.38 8.76
C ASN A 72 9.51 9.51 10.22
N ALA A 73 9.42 8.40 10.94
CA ALA A 73 9.15 8.35 12.38
C ALA A 73 10.42 8.26 13.23
N GLY A 74 11.59 8.28 12.59
CA GLY A 74 12.90 8.13 13.27
C GLY A 74 13.26 6.67 13.56
N SER A 75 12.66 5.71 12.87
CA SER A 75 13.03 4.30 12.98
C SER A 75 14.31 4.01 12.22
N GLU A 76 15.19 3.21 12.79
CA GLU A 76 16.41 2.68 12.15
C GLU A 76 16.16 1.37 11.40
N LEU A 77 14.96 0.79 11.51
CA LEU A 77 14.59 -0.44 10.80
C LEU A 77 14.58 -0.20 9.30
N ALA A 78 15.16 -1.13 8.56
CA ALA A 78 15.20 -1.07 7.11
C ALA A 78 13.77 -1.07 6.52
N PRO A 79 13.45 -0.17 5.57
CA PRO A 79 12.18 -0.24 4.87
C PRO A 79 12.14 -1.49 3.99
N ALA A 80 10.95 -2.07 3.88
CA ALA A 80 10.73 -3.24 3.03
C ALA A 80 9.36 -3.21 2.38
N VAL A 81 9.22 -3.90 1.26
CA VAL A 81 8.00 -4.02 0.49
C VAL A 81 7.76 -5.49 0.18
N TRP A 82 6.56 -5.96 0.44
CA TRP A 82 6.10 -7.28 0.02
C TRP A 82 4.93 -7.14 -0.95
N PHE A 83 4.90 -8.00 -1.98
CA PHE A 83 3.87 -8.03 -2.99
C PHE A 83 3.12 -9.34 -2.97
N ALA A 84 1.79 -9.27 -3.08
CA ALA A 84 0.95 -10.44 -3.23
C ALA A 84 0.00 -10.27 -4.44
N TYR A 85 -0.17 -11.34 -5.20
CA TYR A 85 -1.09 -11.34 -6.34
C TYR A 85 -2.44 -11.95 -5.95
N SER A 86 -3.52 -11.40 -6.51
CA SER A 86 -4.83 -12.06 -6.48
C SER A 86 -5.56 -11.96 -7.82
N PRO A 87 -6.44 -12.93 -8.14
CA PRO A 87 -7.16 -12.96 -9.41
C PRO A 87 -8.27 -11.90 -9.51
N ASP A 88 -8.64 -11.27 -8.40
CA ASP A 88 -9.66 -10.23 -8.30
C ASP A 88 -9.41 -9.32 -7.09
N ARG A 89 -10.28 -8.32 -6.84
CA ARG A 89 -10.17 -7.35 -5.74
C ARG A 89 -11.02 -7.72 -4.52
N LYS A 90 -11.36 -8.97 -4.28
CA LYS A 90 -12.19 -9.33 -3.12
C LYS A 90 -11.44 -9.15 -1.79
N GLY A 91 -12.17 -8.75 -0.75
CA GLY A 91 -11.62 -8.53 0.60
C GLY A 91 -11.02 -9.77 1.25
N ILE A 92 -11.40 -10.97 0.81
CA ILE A 92 -10.80 -12.23 1.31
C ILE A 92 -9.27 -12.29 1.10
N HIS A 93 -8.76 -11.65 0.04
CA HIS A 93 -7.33 -11.66 -0.25
C HIS A 93 -6.53 -10.87 0.80
N PRO A 94 -6.79 -9.57 1.05
CA PRO A 94 -6.09 -8.87 2.13
C PRO A 94 -6.37 -9.46 3.52
N GLN A 95 -7.53 -10.05 3.77
CA GLN A 95 -7.80 -10.78 5.01
C GLN A 95 -6.85 -11.97 5.19
N SER A 96 -6.63 -12.76 4.14
CA SER A 96 -5.67 -13.86 4.16
C SER A 96 -4.24 -13.38 4.30
N HIS A 97 -3.86 -12.31 3.55
CA HIS A 97 -2.50 -11.75 3.59
C HIS A 97 -2.12 -11.21 4.97
N LEU A 98 -3.08 -10.61 5.69
CA LEU A 98 -2.88 -9.92 6.96
C LEU A 98 -3.39 -10.70 8.17
N ALA A 99 -3.67 -12.01 8.03
CA ALA A 99 -4.28 -12.81 9.09
C ALA A 99 -3.48 -12.83 10.41
N GLY A 100 -2.15 -12.71 10.34
CA GLY A 100 -1.26 -12.66 11.51
C GLY A 100 -0.80 -11.27 11.91
N PHE A 101 -1.23 -10.21 11.21
CA PHE A 101 -0.78 -8.85 11.49
C PHE A 101 -1.59 -8.21 12.62
N SER A 102 -0.90 -7.48 13.50
CA SER A 102 -1.52 -6.58 14.48
C SER A 102 -0.84 -5.21 14.44
N GLY A 103 -1.62 -4.12 14.59
CA GLY A 103 -1.06 -2.78 14.55
C GLY A 103 -1.92 -1.79 13.77
N VAL A 104 -1.29 -0.84 13.09
CA VAL A 104 -1.97 0.20 12.30
C VAL A 104 -1.84 -0.09 10.82
N LEU A 105 -2.96 -0.24 10.12
CA LEU A 105 -3.00 -0.37 8.66
C LEU A 105 -3.40 0.97 8.03
N GLN A 106 -2.50 1.57 7.28
CA GLN A 106 -2.78 2.76 6.50
C GLN A 106 -3.07 2.38 5.05
N ALA A 107 -4.32 2.53 4.65
CA ALA A 107 -4.79 2.16 3.31
C ALA A 107 -5.74 3.22 2.73
N ASP A 108 -6.18 3.01 1.48
CA ASP A 108 -7.32 3.74 0.94
C ASP A 108 -8.62 3.26 1.64
N ALA A 109 -9.73 3.97 1.39
CA ALA A 109 -11.03 3.62 1.95
C ALA A 109 -11.70 2.46 1.18
N TYR A 110 -10.95 1.46 0.75
CA TYR A 110 -11.51 0.28 0.10
C TYR A 110 -12.24 -0.62 1.10
N ALA A 111 -13.53 -0.86 0.87
CA ALA A 111 -14.39 -1.63 1.78
C ALA A 111 -13.89 -3.08 2.03
N GLY A 112 -13.04 -3.63 1.17
CA GLY A 112 -12.44 -4.96 1.36
C GLY A 112 -11.52 -5.07 2.58
N PHE A 113 -11.07 -3.93 3.15
CA PHE A 113 -10.30 -3.89 4.38
C PHE A 113 -11.18 -3.87 5.65
N ASN A 114 -12.47 -3.54 5.55
CA ASN A 114 -13.33 -3.30 6.71
C ASN A 114 -13.37 -4.49 7.69
N GLU A 115 -13.33 -5.71 7.17
CA GLU A 115 -13.37 -6.93 8.00
C GLU A 115 -12.14 -7.06 8.91
N LEU A 116 -10.98 -6.55 8.45
CA LEU A 116 -9.72 -6.57 9.21
C LEU A 116 -9.78 -5.73 10.49
N TYR A 117 -10.65 -4.72 10.52
CA TYR A 117 -10.74 -3.79 11.65
C TYR A 117 -11.71 -4.27 12.76
N ARG A 118 -12.53 -5.30 12.48
CA ARG A 118 -13.63 -5.70 13.38
C ARG A 118 -13.16 -6.33 14.70
N ASN A 119 -12.06 -7.07 14.68
CA ASN A 119 -11.56 -7.74 15.88
C ASN A 119 -10.67 -6.84 16.77
N GLY A 120 -10.39 -5.60 16.34
CA GLY A 120 -9.59 -4.63 17.08
C GLY A 120 -8.08 -4.88 17.09
N GLN A 121 -7.59 -5.93 16.43
CA GLN A 121 -6.14 -6.18 16.29
C GLN A 121 -5.49 -5.21 15.33
N ILE A 122 -6.24 -4.80 14.30
CA ILE A 122 -5.78 -3.83 13.30
C ILE A 122 -6.56 -2.53 13.45
N THR A 123 -5.84 -1.43 13.69
CA THR A 123 -6.41 -0.09 13.73
C THR A 123 -6.34 0.55 12.34
N GLU A 124 -7.48 1.03 11.86
CA GLU A 124 -7.55 1.74 10.59
C GLU A 124 -6.87 3.11 10.65
N ALA A 125 -6.07 3.43 9.64
CA ALA A 125 -5.59 4.77 9.37
C ALA A 125 -5.89 5.12 7.91
N ALA A 126 -6.75 6.14 7.69
CA ALA A 126 -7.07 6.61 6.36
C ALA A 126 -5.87 7.31 5.71
N CYS A 127 -5.74 7.18 4.40
CA CYS A 127 -4.67 7.79 3.64
C CYS A 127 -5.05 9.16 3.08
N TRP A 128 -4.49 10.24 3.63
CA TRP A 128 -4.72 11.61 3.14
C TRP A 128 -4.29 11.81 1.68
N ALA A 129 -3.31 11.06 1.19
CA ALA A 129 -2.90 11.15 -0.21
C ALA A 129 -4.03 10.70 -1.16
N HIS A 130 -4.74 9.62 -0.82
CA HIS A 130 -5.90 9.16 -1.58
C HIS A 130 -7.07 10.13 -1.49
N ALA A 131 -7.38 10.64 -0.30
CA ALA A 131 -8.42 11.65 -0.11
C ALA A 131 -8.11 12.92 -0.93
N ARG A 132 -6.88 13.43 -0.84
CA ARG A 132 -6.42 14.59 -1.60
C ARG A 132 -6.53 14.38 -3.10
N ARG A 133 -6.11 13.21 -3.61
CA ARG A 133 -6.20 12.89 -5.04
C ARG A 133 -7.65 12.97 -5.52
N ARG A 134 -8.59 12.36 -4.80
CA ARG A 134 -10.03 12.40 -5.15
C ARG A 134 -10.57 13.83 -5.18
N ILE A 135 -10.24 14.66 -4.19
CA ILE A 135 -10.65 16.06 -4.14
C ILE A 135 -10.03 16.84 -5.31
N HIS A 136 -8.75 16.61 -5.59
CA HIS A 136 -8.04 17.22 -6.71
C HIS A 136 -8.67 16.85 -8.06
N ASP A 137 -9.02 15.59 -8.28
CA ASP A 137 -9.65 15.13 -9.52
C ASP A 137 -11.04 15.77 -9.71
N VAL A 138 -11.78 16.01 -8.63
CA VAL A 138 -13.03 16.78 -8.66
C VAL A 138 -12.74 18.25 -8.97
N HIS A 139 -11.76 18.86 -8.30
CA HIS A 139 -11.40 20.26 -8.51
C HIS A 139 -10.99 20.57 -9.94
N VAL A 140 -10.19 19.69 -10.57
CA VAL A 140 -9.78 19.83 -11.97
C VAL A 140 -10.96 19.80 -12.93
N ARG A 141 -11.98 18.97 -12.65
CA ARG A 141 -13.18 18.85 -13.51
C ARG A 141 -14.19 19.95 -13.24
N THR A 142 -14.38 20.30 -11.99
CA THR A 142 -15.39 21.26 -11.54
C THR A 142 -14.80 22.08 -10.37
N PRO A 143 -14.01 23.11 -10.67
CA PRO A 143 -13.43 23.97 -9.65
C PRO A 143 -14.51 24.61 -8.77
N SER A 144 -14.31 24.62 -7.47
CA SER A 144 -15.19 25.29 -6.51
C SER A 144 -14.39 25.78 -5.31
N ALA A 145 -14.91 26.81 -4.63
CA ALA A 145 -14.32 27.31 -3.40
C ALA A 145 -14.17 26.23 -2.32
N LEU A 146 -15.10 25.26 -2.28
CA LEU A 146 -15.05 24.13 -1.35
C LEU A 146 -13.86 23.20 -1.63
N THR A 147 -13.65 22.84 -2.90
CA THR A 147 -12.54 21.95 -3.28
C THR A 147 -11.20 22.64 -3.13
N GLU A 148 -11.12 23.95 -3.40
CA GLU A 148 -9.92 24.76 -3.18
C GLU A 148 -9.55 24.83 -1.70
N GLU A 149 -10.51 25.17 -0.84
CA GLU A 149 -10.32 25.22 0.61
C GLU A 149 -9.90 23.85 1.18
N ALA A 150 -10.54 22.76 0.73
CA ALA A 150 -10.17 21.41 1.17
C ALA A 150 -8.72 21.05 0.79
N LEU A 151 -8.30 21.35 -0.44
CA LEU A 151 -6.92 21.12 -0.88
C LEU A 151 -5.91 21.97 -0.10
N LYS A 152 -6.24 23.22 0.22
CA LYS A 152 -5.43 24.12 1.05
C LYS A 152 -5.26 23.55 2.45
N ARG A 153 -6.35 23.17 3.13
CA ARG A 153 -6.31 22.58 4.49
C ARG A 153 -5.49 21.30 4.55
N ILE A 154 -5.63 20.42 3.56
CA ILE A 154 -4.78 19.21 3.47
C ILE A 154 -3.32 19.61 3.28
N GLY A 155 -3.03 20.64 2.49
CA GLY A 155 -1.68 21.18 2.31
C GLY A 155 -1.07 21.68 3.63
N GLU A 156 -1.84 22.34 4.47
CA GLU A 156 -1.42 22.79 5.82
C GLU A 156 -1.08 21.60 6.74
N LEU A 157 -1.85 20.51 6.67
CA LEU A 157 -1.52 19.28 7.42
C LEU A 157 -0.20 18.68 6.95
N TYR A 158 0.05 18.66 5.64
CA TYR A 158 1.33 18.18 5.08
C TYR A 158 2.51 19.05 5.48
N ALA A 159 2.32 20.38 5.57
CA ALA A 159 3.37 21.28 6.05
C ALA A 159 3.76 20.97 7.51
N ILE A 160 2.78 20.75 8.39
CA ILE A 160 3.04 20.31 9.77
C ILE A 160 3.82 18.99 9.80
N GLU A 161 3.41 18.00 9.02
CA GLU A 161 4.12 16.70 8.95
C GLU A 161 5.54 16.84 8.42
N ALA A 162 5.81 17.78 7.51
CA ALA A 162 7.15 18.06 7.02
C ALA A 162 8.05 18.65 8.11
N GLU A 163 7.51 19.56 8.94
CA GLU A 163 8.25 20.17 10.07
C GLU A 163 8.68 19.12 11.11
N ILE A 164 7.82 18.14 11.39
CA ILE A 164 8.04 17.15 12.45
C ILE A 164 8.69 15.83 11.95
N ARG A 165 9.05 15.78 10.69
CA ARG A 165 9.68 14.59 10.08
C ARG A 165 10.97 14.23 10.81
N GLY A 166 11.13 12.93 11.16
CA GLY A 166 12.31 12.43 11.86
C GLY A 166 12.38 12.78 13.36
N MET A 167 11.44 13.55 13.90
CA MET A 167 11.39 13.83 15.34
C MET A 167 10.93 12.61 16.14
N PRO A 168 11.34 12.50 17.44
CA PRO A 168 10.89 11.44 18.32
C PRO A 168 9.34 11.39 18.42
N ALA A 169 8.77 10.20 18.57
CA ALA A 169 7.32 9.97 18.55
C ALA A 169 6.53 10.86 19.53
N LYS A 170 7.04 11.03 20.75
CA LYS A 170 6.40 11.91 21.78
C LYS A 170 6.31 13.36 21.32
N ARG A 171 7.38 13.90 20.71
CA ARG A 171 7.39 15.27 20.20
C ARG A 171 6.46 15.43 19.02
N ARG A 172 6.44 14.48 18.09
CA ARG A 172 5.50 14.48 16.95
C ARG A 172 4.04 14.46 17.42
N LEU A 173 3.74 13.65 18.46
CA LEU A 173 2.39 13.60 19.03
C LEU A 173 1.99 14.98 19.60
N ALA A 174 2.86 15.63 20.38
CA ALA A 174 2.60 16.93 20.96
C ALA A 174 2.34 18.00 19.88
N GLU A 175 3.19 18.07 18.86
CA GLU A 175 3.02 19.00 17.73
C GLU A 175 1.72 18.75 16.96
N ARG A 176 1.36 17.50 16.70
CA ARG A 176 0.09 17.15 16.06
C ARG A 176 -1.13 17.55 16.89
N GLN A 177 -1.05 17.35 18.22
CA GLN A 177 -2.13 17.77 19.12
C GLN A 177 -2.30 19.29 19.13
N GLN A 178 -1.19 20.01 19.09
CA GLN A 178 -1.19 21.48 19.13
C GLN A 178 -1.55 22.11 17.79
N LYS A 179 -0.99 21.62 16.67
CA LYS A 179 -1.10 22.25 15.34
C LYS A 179 -2.12 21.58 14.42
N ALA A 180 -2.14 20.24 14.34
CA ALA A 180 -2.97 19.51 13.38
C ALA A 180 -4.40 19.27 13.90
N LYS A 181 -4.55 18.87 15.17
CA LYS A 181 -5.86 18.57 15.76
C LYS A 181 -6.87 19.71 15.68
N PRO A 182 -6.51 20.99 15.94
CA PRO A 182 -7.46 22.10 15.77
C PRO A 182 -7.94 22.25 14.33
N ARG A 183 -7.06 22.05 13.33
CA ARG A 183 -7.40 22.16 11.90
C ARG A 183 -8.32 21.05 11.40
N LEU A 184 -8.36 19.92 12.08
CA LEU A 184 -9.28 18.81 11.74
C LEU A 184 -10.68 19.01 12.35
N LYS A 185 -10.84 19.96 13.28
CA LYS A 185 -12.11 20.24 13.96
C LYS A 185 -12.84 21.48 13.42
N SER A 186 -12.14 22.32 12.67
CA SER A 186 -12.68 23.50 11.99
C SER A 186 -13.21 23.15 10.60
#